data_4c3ca79109312ce922f01f9f9b8fe38d
#
_entry.id   4c3ca79109312ce922f01f9f9b8fe38d
#
_cell.length_a   1.000
_cell.length_b   1.000
_cell.length_c   1.000
_cell.angle_alpha   90.00
_cell.angle_beta   90.00
_cell.angle_gamma   90.00
#
_symmetry.space_group_name_H-M   'P 1'
#
loop_
_entity.id
_entity.type
_entity.pdbx_description
1 polymer ?
#
loop_
_entity_poly.entity_id
_entity_poly.type
_entity_poly.pdbx_seq_one_letter_code
_entity_poly.pdbx_strand_id
1 'polypeptide(L)'
;MAEQELVIEEAQREDAASLARLLETVALESDFLAQDARSSILSVEQLASYIEGHQHMLNEICLVAKLGHEVIGVCNVTSDQDIKTSHIGDVFIAVAKPYWGNGVGQFLMETMIDWADYTPTIRRLELTVQARNERAVHLYQKFGFDIEGTKKRGARTKNGEFLDVYLMAKLID
;
A
#
# COMPACT_ATOMS: atom_id res chain seq x y z
N MET A 1 7.95 1.45 31.43
CA MET A 1 7.76 0.79 30.13
C MET A 1 8.39 1.64 29.05
N ALA A 2 9.23 1.06 28.23
CA ALA A 2 9.78 1.79 27.10
C ALA A 2 8.67 2.02 26.07
N GLU A 3 8.44 3.26 25.70
CA GLU A 3 7.58 3.57 24.55
C GLU A 3 8.24 3.00 23.30
N GLN A 4 7.49 2.21 22.54
CA GLN A 4 7.96 1.73 21.25
C GLN A 4 7.81 2.84 20.23
N GLU A 5 8.92 3.19 19.60
CA GLU A 5 8.93 4.20 18.56
C GLU A 5 8.43 3.61 17.24
N LEU A 6 7.57 4.36 16.57
CA LEU A 6 7.13 4.02 15.21
C LEU A 6 8.27 4.33 14.24
N VAL A 7 8.69 3.32 13.50
CA VAL A 7 9.73 3.44 12.47
C VAL A 7 9.13 3.08 11.12
N ILE A 8 9.37 3.92 10.12
CA ILE A 8 9.00 3.64 8.73
C ILE A 8 10.29 3.51 7.94
N GLU A 9 10.48 2.35 7.33
CA GLU A 9 11.67 2.02 6.56
C GLU A 9 11.37 1.05 5.44
N GLU A 10 12.31 0.91 4.52
CA GLU A 10 12.20 -0.09 3.46
C GLU A 10 12.25 -1.49 4.07
N ALA A 11 11.35 -2.37 3.62
CA ALA A 11 11.26 -3.73 4.10
C ALA A 11 12.56 -4.50 3.85
N GLN A 12 12.99 -5.24 4.85
CA GLN A 12 14.13 -6.15 4.77
C GLN A 12 13.63 -7.59 4.78
N ARG A 13 14.48 -8.53 4.36
CA ARG A 13 14.14 -9.96 4.35
C ARG A 13 13.59 -10.43 5.71
N GLU A 14 14.15 -9.94 6.80
CA GLU A 14 13.74 -10.27 8.16
C GLU A 14 12.31 -9.86 8.49
N ASP A 15 11.75 -8.91 7.76
CA ASP A 15 10.40 -8.41 7.97
C ASP A 15 9.33 -9.32 7.34
N ALA A 16 9.72 -10.28 6.51
CA ALA A 16 8.78 -11.09 5.72
C ALA A 16 7.74 -11.83 6.57
N ALA A 17 8.15 -12.44 7.67
CA ALA A 17 7.22 -13.18 8.53
C ALA A 17 6.19 -12.26 9.18
N SER A 18 6.62 -11.11 9.71
CA SER A 18 5.72 -10.13 10.32
C SER A 18 4.81 -9.46 9.29
N LEU A 19 5.35 -9.16 8.10
CA LEU A 19 4.55 -8.61 6.99
C LEU A 19 3.50 -9.61 6.51
N ALA A 20 3.84 -10.90 6.41
CA ALA A 20 2.87 -11.94 6.04
C ALA A 20 1.70 -11.99 7.04
N ARG A 21 2.00 -11.91 8.33
CA ARG A 21 0.96 -11.84 9.38
C ARG A 21 0.08 -10.61 9.24
N LEU A 22 0.69 -9.45 8.95
CA LEU A 22 -0.07 -8.22 8.72
C LEU A 22 -1.05 -8.39 7.55
N LEU A 23 -0.59 -8.91 6.42
CA LEU A 23 -1.43 -9.08 5.23
C LEU A 23 -2.61 -10.02 5.49
N GLU A 24 -2.41 -11.10 6.22
CA GLU A 24 -3.51 -11.98 6.65
C GLU A 24 -4.49 -11.25 7.56
N THR A 25 -3.98 -10.50 8.52
CA THR A 25 -4.79 -9.76 9.50
C THR A 25 -5.66 -8.72 8.83
N VAL A 26 -5.08 -7.89 7.95
CA VAL A 26 -5.85 -6.82 7.28
C VAL A 26 -6.90 -7.38 6.34
N ALA A 27 -6.65 -8.53 5.72
CA ALA A 27 -7.65 -9.21 4.89
C ALA A 27 -8.87 -9.66 5.68
N LEU A 28 -8.69 -10.01 6.97
CA LEU A 28 -9.76 -10.43 7.86
C LEU A 28 -10.46 -9.24 8.55
N GLU A 29 -9.74 -8.16 8.80
CA GLU A 29 -10.25 -7.00 9.55
C GLU A 29 -11.13 -6.07 8.72
N SER A 30 -11.01 -6.09 7.39
CA SER A 30 -11.62 -5.08 6.56
C SER A 30 -12.08 -5.62 5.21
N ASP A 31 -13.30 -5.23 4.80
CA ASP A 31 -13.83 -5.44 3.45
C ASP A 31 -13.41 -4.33 2.48
N PHE A 32 -12.55 -3.39 2.89
CA PHE A 32 -12.17 -2.24 2.07
C PHE A 32 -11.09 -2.54 1.04
N LEU A 33 -10.38 -3.65 1.15
CA LEU A 33 -9.40 -4.03 0.15
C LEU A 33 -10.10 -4.41 -1.15
N ALA A 34 -9.61 -3.90 -2.28
CA ALA A 34 -10.23 -4.12 -3.59
C ALA A 34 -10.13 -5.57 -4.05
N GLN A 35 -9.17 -6.32 -3.54
CA GLN A 35 -8.96 -7.73 -3.84
C GLN A 35 -8.96 -8.53 -2.54
N ASP A 36 -9.38 -9.79 -2.63
CA ASP A 36 -9.22 -10.69 -1.52
C ASP A 36 -7.72 -11.01 -1.37
N ALA A 37 -7.11 -10.43 -0.35
CA ALA A 37 -5.69 -10.63 -0.07
C ALA A 37 -5.32 -12.10 0.15
N ARG A 38 -6.30 -12.96 0.47
CA ARG A 38 -6.07 -14.40 0.62
C ARG A 38 -5.71 -15.09 -0.69
N SER A 39 -6.22 -14.62 -1.83
CA SER A 39 -5.95 -15.22 -3.13
C SER A 39 -4.53 -14.95 -3.63
N SER A 40 -3.84 -14.00 -3.02
CA SER A 40 -2.49 -13.59 -3.38
C SER A 40 -1.49 -13.68 -2.24
N ILE A 41 -1.83 -14.40 -1.15
CA ILE A 41 -0.91 -14.56 -0.03
C ILE A 41 0.28 -15.42 -0.46
N LEU A 42 1.45 -14.79 -0.45
CA LEU A 42 2.72 -15.46 -0.64
C LEU A 42 3.13 -16.15 0.65
N SER A 43 3.84 -17.27 0.55
CA SER A 43 4.51 -17.85 1.71
C SER A 43 5.56 -16.86 2.26
N VAL A 44 5.99 -17.06 3.49
CA VAL A 44 7.05 -16.22 4.08
C VAL A 44 8.31 -16.22 3.20
N GLU A 45 8.70 -17.37 2.65
CA GLU A 45 9.88 -17.47 1.78
C GLU A 45 9.68 -16.74 0.45
N GLN A 46 8.50 -16.86 -0.16
CA GLN A 46 8.18 -16.13 -1.38
C GLN A 46 8.18 -14.62 -1.14
N LEU A 47 7.63 -14.19 -0.02
CA LEU A 47 7.62 -12.77 0.37
C LEU A 47 9.03 -12.25 0.66
N ALA A 48 9.86 -13.04 1.33
CA ALA A 48 11.27 -12.70 1.57
C ALA A 48 12.04 -12.53 0.24
N SER A 49 11.82 -13.44 -0.70
CA SER A 49 12.44 -13.36 -2.03
C SER A 49 11.94 -12.14 -2.82
N TYR A 50 10.65 -11.85 -2.72
CA TYR A 50 10.07 -10.65 -3.33
C TYR A 50 10.72 -9.38 -2.78
N ILE A 51 10.84 -9.27 -1.47
CA ILE A 51 11.47 -8.12 -0.81
C ILE A 51 12.92 -7.96 -1.29
N GLU A 52 13.71 -9.02 -1.29
CA GLU A 52 15.11 -8.97 -1.73
C GLU A 52 15.24 -8.57 -3.21
N GLY A 53 14.37 -9.12 -4.07
CA GLY A 53 14.40 -8.86 -5.49
C GLY A 53 14.02 -7.43 -5.86
N HIS A 54 13.30 -6.72 -4.99
CA HIS A 54 12.78 -5.38 -5.28
C HIS A 54 13.52 -4.25 -4.54
N GLN A 55 14.46 -4.57 -3.66
CA GLN A 55 15.19 -3.56 -2.87
C GLN A 55 16.01 -2.55 -3.68
N HIS A 56 16.42 -2.91 -4.88
CA HIS A 56 17.29 -2.06 -5.70
C HIS A 56 16.60 -1.54 -6.96
N MET A 57 15.29 -1.70 -7.06
CA MET A 57 14.55 -1.21 -8.22
C MET A 57 14.29 0.29 -8.10
N LEU A 58 14.43 1.00 -9.23
CA LEU A 58 14.24 2.45 -9.24
C LEU A 58 12.77 2.86 -9.27
N ASN A 59 11.88 1.95 -9.65
CA ASN A 59 10.45 2.22 -9.82
C ASN A 59 9.54 1.38 -8.91
N GLU A 60 10.10 0.71 -7.92
CA GLU A 60 9.33 -0.06 -6.94
C GLU A 60 9.93 0.11 -5.54
N ILE A 61 9.07 0.09 -4.54
CA ILE A 61 9.50 0.14 -3.13
C ILE A 61 8.47 -0.57 -2.26
N CYS A 62 8.94 -1.25 -1.24
CA CYS A 62 8.10 -1.78 -0.17
C CYS A 62 8.51 -1.12 1.14
N LEU A 63 7.62 -0.28 1.68
CA LEU A 63 7.82 0.38 2.97
C LEU A 63 7.01 -0.31 4.04
N VAL A 64 7.59 -0.48 5.21
CA VAL A 64 6.91 -1.03 6.38
C VAL A 64 6.93 -0.04 7.54
N ALA A 65 5.83 -0.01 8.28
CA ALA A 65 5.73 0.70 9.55
C ALA A 65 5.87 -0.32 10.67
N LYS A 66 6.83 -0.13 11.55
CA LYS A 66 7.15 -1.07 12.63
C LYS A 66 7.05 -0.44 14.01
N LEU A 67 6.53 -1.21 14.94
CA LEU A 67 6.69 -0.99 16.37
C LEU A 67 7.58 -2.12 16.91
N GLY A 68 8.81 -1.78 17.31
CA GLY A 68 9.81 -2.80 17.60
C GLY A 68 10.08 -3.66 16.37
N HIS A 69 9.82 -4.97 16.47
CA HIS A 69 9.98 -5.92 15.36
C HIS A 69 8.67 -6.25 14.64
N GLU A 70 7.55 -5.69 15.10
CA GLU A 70 6.24 -5.97 14.54
C GLU A 70 5.90 -5.01 13.41
N VAL A 71 5.58 -5.53 12.23
CA VAL A 71 5.06 -4.76 11.12
C VAL A 71 3.58 -4.51 11.33
N ILE A 72 3.20 -3.24 11.46
CA ILE A 72 1.81 -2.81 11.70
C ILE A 72 1.19 -2.09 10.50
N GLY A 73 1.98 -1.78 9.50
CA GLY A 73 1.53 -1.15 8.28
C GLY A 73 2.50 -1.39 7.13
N VAL A 74 2.00 -1.24 5.92
CA VAL A 74 2.76 -1.42 4.70
C VAL A 74 2.31 -0.43 3.64
N CYS A 75 3.26 0.08 2.87
CA CYS A 75 3.00 0.82 1.63
C CYS A 75 3.90 0.26 0.55
N ASN A 76 3.31 -0.36 -0.44
CA ASN A 76 4.04 -1.00 -1.53
C ASN A 76 3.74 -0.31 -2.85
N VAL A 77 4.77 -0.03 -3.62
CA VAL A 77 4.64 0.52 -4.98
C VAL A 77 5.24 -0.48 -5.94
N THR A 78 4.40 -0.95 -6.85
CA THR A 78 4.81 -1.85 -7.93
C THR A 78 4.73 -1.14 -9.28
N SER A 79 5.51 -1.59 -10.24
CA SER A 79 5.54 -1.01 -11.57
C SER A 79 5.92 -2.06 -12.61
N ASP A 80 5.64 -1.74 -13.87
CA ASP A 80 6.09 -2.57 -14.98
C ASP A 80 7.52 -2.23 -15.39
N GLN A 81 8.17 -3.17 -16.07
CA GLN A 81 9.49 -2.93 -16.66
C GLN A 81 9.40 -2.50 -18.14
N ASP A 82 8.19 -2.49 -18.72
CA ASP A 82 7.98 -1.96 -20.07
C ASP A 82 8.21 -0.44 -20.07
N ILE A 83 9.02 0.02 -21.02
CA ILE A 83 9.37 1.44 -21.12
C ILE A 83 8.15 2.38 -21.22
N LYS A 84 7.04 1.90 -21.73
CA LYS A 84 5.82 2.69 -21.88
C LYS A 84 5.07 2.91 -20.57
N THR A 85 5.26 2.06 -19.58
CA THR A 85 4.52 2.06 -18.32
C THR A 85 5.40 2.01 -17.08
N SER A 86 6.73 1.93 -17.24
CA SER A 86 7.67 1.85 -16.11
C SER A 86 7.72 3.12 -15.25
N HIS A 87 7.11 4.21 -15.68
CA HIS A 87 6.97 5.45 -14.93
C HIS A 87 5.73 5.49 -14.04
N ILE A 88 4.89 4.46 -14.10
CA ILE A 88 3.64 4.38 -13.33
C ILE A 88 3.87 3.46 -12.14
N GLY A 89 3.66 3.98 -10.94
CA GLY A 89 3.68 3.21 -9.71
C GLY A 89 2.25 2.91 -9.24
N ASP A 90 1.94 1.65 -9.04
CA ASP A 90 0.68 1.20 -8.45
C ASP A 90 0.85 1.07 -6.94
N VAL A 91 0.06 1.84 -6.18
CA VAL A 91 0.21 1.97 -4.74
C VAL A 91 -0.77 1.06 -4.01
N PHE A 92 -0.24 0.26 -3.10
CA PHE A 92 -1.02 -0.49 -2.12
C PHE A 92 -0.63 -0.03 -0.72
N ILE A 93 -1.60 0.29 0.12
CA ILE A 93 -1.37 0.68 1.51
C ILE A 93 -2.36 -0.03 2.43
N ALA A 94 -1.87 -0.52 3.56
CA ALA A 94 -2.71 -1.12 4.59
C ALA A 94 -2.10 -0.89 5.97
N VAL A 95 -2.96 -0.68 6.96
CA VAL A 95 -2.58 -0.52 8.37
C VAL A 95 -3.48 -1.43 9.21
N ALA A 96 -2.88 -2.12 10.16
CA ALA A 96 -3.64 -2.95 11.10
C ALA A 96 -4.66 -2.12 11.87
N LYS A 97 -5.88 -2.64 11.99
CA LYS A 97 -7.02 -1.92 12.57
C LYS A 97 -6.77 -1.30 13.95
N PRO A 98 -6.08 -1.98 14.90
CA PRO A 98 -5.80 -1.38 16.22
C PRO A 98 -5.00 -0.07 16.16
N TYR A 99 -4.33 0.18 15.05
CA TYR A 99 -3.47 1.37 14.88
C TYR A 99 -4.09 2.44 13.98
N TRP A 100 -5.34 2.24 13.52
CA TRP A 100 -6.06 3.27 12.76
C TRP A 100 -6.24 4.54 13.60
N GLY A 101 -6.20 5.70 12.95
CA GLY A 101 -6.38 6.98 13.62
C GLY A 101 -5.15 7.52 14.34
N ASN A 102 -4.00 6.84 14.23
CA ASN A 102 -2.75 7.26 14.88
C ASN A 102 -1.72 7.84 13.90
N GLY A 103 -2.13 8.12 12.67
CA GLY A 103 -1.26 8.74 11.67
C GLY A 103 -0.31 7.80 10.94
N VAL A 104 -0.39 6.48 11.16
CA VAL A 104 0.50 5.51 10.50
C VAL A 104 0.38 5.57 8.98
N GLY A 105 -0.85 5.57 8.47
CA GLY A 105 -1.10 5.70 7.03
C GLY A 105 -0.57 7.00 6.45
N GLN A 106 -0.70 8.10 7.18
CA GLN A 106 -0.16 9.40 6.79
C GLN A 106 1.36 9.37 6.68
N PHE A 107 2.05 8.81 7.66
CA PHE A 107 3.52 8.71 7.64
C PHE A 107 4.01 7.79 6.51
N LEU A 108 3.31 6.68 6.25
CA LEU A 108 3.62 5.82 5.11
C LEU A 108 3.47 6.57 3.78
N MET A 109 2.39 7.34 3.62
CA MET A 109 2.15 8.15 2.43
C MET A 109 3.22 9.21 2.24
N GLU A 110 3.58 9.92 3.29
CA GLU A 110 4.65 10.93 3.25
C GLU A 110 5.98 10.34 2.78
N THR A 111 6.36 9.21 3.36
CA THR A 111 7.62 8.54 3.03
C THR A 111 7.61 8.03 1.59
N MET A 112 6.51 7.47 1.15
CA MET A 112 6.35 6.97 -0.21
C MET A 112 6.42 8.10 -1.25
N ILE A 113 5.77 9.23 -0.98
CA ILE A 113 5.79 10.39 -1.88
C ILE A 113 7.18 11.00 -1.93
N ASP A 114 7.87 11.11 -0.80
CA ASP A 114 9.26 11.56 -0.78
C ASP A 114 10.15 10.68 -1.66
N TRP A 115 10.00 9.37 -1.56
CA TRP A 115 10.71 8.45 -2.44
C TRP A 115 10.37 8.69 -3.91
N ALA A 116 9.08 8.86 -4.23
CA ALA A 116 8.64 9.08 -5.62
C ALA A 116 9.21 10.38 -6.19
N ASP A 117 9.31 11.42 -5.37
CA ASP A 117 9.89 12.71 -5.79
C ASP A 117 11.40 12.60 -6.09
N TYR A 118 12.11 11.71 -5.39
CA TYR A 118 13.54 11.53 -5.58
C TYR A 118 13.90 10.54 -6.69
N THR A 119 13.06 9.53 -6.94
CA THR A 119 13.38 8.56 -7.98
C THR A 119 13.26 9.19 -9.39
N PRO A 120 14.20 8.91 -10.29
CA PRO A 120 14.14 9.49 -11.64
C PRO A 120 13.08 8.84 -12.53
N THR A 121 12.49 7.72 -12.13
CA THR A 121 11.65 6.90 -12.99
C THR A 121 10.16 7.13 -12.80
N ILE A 122 9.68 7.29 -11.56
CA ILE A 122 8.25 7.45 -11.29
C ILE A 122 7.80 8.88 -11.63
N ARG A 123 6.74 8.97 -12.45
CA ARG A 123 6.10 10.24 -12.82
C ARG A 123 4.60 10.21 -12.60
N ARG A 124 4.07 9.07 -12.20
CA ARG A 124 2.66 8.88 -11.88
C ARG A 124 2.52 7.81 -10.81
N LEU A 125 1.77 8.12 -9.76
CA LEU A 125 1.31 7.16 -8.77
C LEU A 125 -0.19 6.97 -8.95
N GLU A 126 -0.65 5.74 -8.95
CA GLU A 126 -2.08 5.45 -9.04
C GLU A 126 -2.48 4.39 -8.05
N LEU A 127 -3.75 4.40 -7.69
CA LEU A 127 -4.34 3.42 -6.78
C LEU A 127 -5.84 3.29 -7.09
N THR A 128 -6.40 2.20 -6.62
CA THR A 128 -7.85 2.01 -6.59
C THR A 128 -8.33 1.94 -5.15
N VAL A 129 -9.52 2.48 -4.90
CA VAL A 129 -10.12 2.51 -3.57
C VAL A 129 -11.63 2.40 -3.69
N GLN A 130 -12.25 1.62 -2.82
CA GLN A 130 -13.72 1.55 -2.78
C GLN A 130 -14.29 2.93 -2.45
N ALA A 131 -15.26 3.39 -3.24
CA ALA A 131 -15.82 4.73 -3.08
C ALA A 131 -16.41 4.96 -1.69
N ARG A 132 -16.93 3.92 -1.05
CA ARG A 132 -17.48 3.97 0.32
C ARG A 132 -16.41 4.15 1.40
N ASN A 133 -15.15 3.93 1.09
CA ASN A 133 -14.03 4.10 2.03
C ASN A 133 -13.62 5.58 2.09
N GLU A 134 -14.50 6.40 2.65
CA GLU A 134 -14.35 7.86 2.69
C GLU A 134 -13.06 8.30 3.38
N ARG A 135 -12.67 7.58 4.43
CA ARG A 135 -11.44 7.87 5.18
C ARG A 135 -10.19 7.74 4.32
N ALA A 136 -10.09 6.65 3.55
CA ALA A 136 -8.97 6.44 2.64
C ALA A 136 -8.98 7.46 1.50
N VAL A 137 -10.15 7.73 0.91
CA VAL A 137 -10.29 8.75 -0.14
C VAL A 137 -9.80 10.11 0.36
N HIS A 138 -10.21 10.52 1.55
CA HIS A 138 -9.75 11.77 2.17
C HIS A 138 -8.24 11.80 2.37
N LEU A 139 -7.65 10.71 2.85
CA LEU A 139 -6.21 10.59 3.02
C LEU A 139 -5.49 10.82 1.68
N TYR A 140 -5.93 10.14 0.64
CA TYR A 140 -5.30 10.26 -0.67
C TYR A 140 -5.44 11.67 -1.25
N GLN A 141 -6.62 12.28 -1.13
CA GLN A 141 -6.85 13.66 -1.57
C GLN A 141 -5.95 14.65 -0.84
N LYS A 142 -5.74 14.44 0.45
CA LYS A 142 -4.83 15.28 1.26
C LYS A 142 -3.40 15.25 0.72
N PHE A 143 -2.97 14.15 0.15
CA PHE A 143 -1.64 14.00 -0.44
C PHE A 143 -1.59 14.32 -1.94
N GLY A 144 -2.65 14.88 -2.49
CA GLY A 144 -2.67 15.37 -3.87
C GLY A 144 -3.12 14.35 -4.91
N PHE A 145 -3.72 13.24 -4.50
CA PHE A 145 -4.36 12.32 -5.44
C PHE A 145 -5.72 12.85 -5.84
N ASP A 146 -6.01 12.81 -7.13
CA ASP A 146 -7.29 13.19 -7.70
C ASP A 146 -8.06 11.95 -8.17
N ILE A 147 -9.39 12.01 -8.11
CA ILE A 147 -10.23 10.97 -8.68
C ILE A 147 -10.25 11.15 -10.20
N GLU A 148 -9.75 10.16 -10.94
CA GLU A 148 -9.73 10.18 -12.40
C GLU A 148 -10.90 9.44 -13.03
N GLY A 149 -11.49 8.52 -12.31
CA GLY A 149 -12.63 7.77 -12.80
C GLY A 149 -13.27 6.92 -11.73
N THR A 150 -14.48 6.44 -12.07
CA THR A 150 -15.25 5.54 -11.22
C THR A 150 -15.49 4.24 -11.98
N LYS A 151 -15.03 3.15 -11.44
CA LYS A 151 -15.30 1.80 -11.93
C LYS A 151 -16.58 1.32 -11.26
N LYS A 152 -17.71 1.43 -11.95
CA LYS A 152 -19.01 0.94 -11.45
C LYS A 152 -18.95 -0.57 -11.31
N ARG A 153 -19.44 -1.08 -10.17
CA ARG A 153 -19.34 -2.51 -9.84
C ARG A 153 -17.89 -3.02 -9.90
N GLY A 154 -16.95 -2.19 -9.47
CA GLY A 154 -15.53 -2.52 -9.49
C GLY A 154 -15.10 -3.51 -8.41
N ALA A 155 -15.94 -3.74 -7.40
CA ALA A 155 -15.73 -4.72 -6.35
C ALA A 155 -17.08 -5.29 -5.88
N ARG A 156 -17.00 -6.29 -5.04
CA ARG A 156 -18.18 -6.95 -4.47
C ARG A 156 -17.90 -7.35 -3.03
N THR A 157 -18.88 -7.13 -2.14
CA THR A 157 -18.78 -7.62 -0.76
C THR A 157 -18.93 -9.14 -0.71
N LYS A 158 -18.58 -9.72 0.43
CA LYS A 158 -18.80 -11.16 0.69
C LYS A 158 -20.27 -11.55 0.56
N ASN A 159 -21.18 -10.62 0.80
CA ASN A 159 -22.63 -10.83 0.69
C ASN A 159 -23.17 -10.61 -0.72
N GLY A 160 -22.30 -10.32 -1.69
CA GLY A 160 -22.68 -10.17 -3.09
C GLY A 160 -23.12 -8.76 -3.49
N GLU A 161 -23.04 -7.77 -2.60
CA GLU A 161 -23.36 -6.38 -2.92
C GLU A 161 -22.26 -5.78 -3.80
N PHE A 162 -22.65 -5.15 -4.92
CA PHE A 162 -21.72 -4.47 -5.81
C PHE A 162 -21.31 -3.12 -5.27
N LEU A 163 -20.03 -2.79 -5.42
CA LEU A 163 -19.41 -1.57 -4.94
C LEU A 163 -18.71 -0.83 -6.07
N ASP A 164 -18.82 0.50 -6.05
CA ASP A 164 -18.04 1.35 -6.94
C ASP A 164 -16.62 1.51 -6.41
N VAL A 165 -15.67 1.58 -7.33
CA VAL A 165 -14.24 1.76 -7.04
C VAL A 165 -13.74 2.99 -7.77
N TYR A 166 -13.05 3.88 -7.05
CA TYR A 166 -12.37 5.01 -7.65
C TYR A 166 -10.99 4.63 -8.15
N LEU A 167 -10.63 5.14 -9.32
CA LEU A 167 -9.23 5.23 -9.74
C LEU A 167 -8.74 6.62 -9.35
N MET A 168 -7.69 6.65 -8.54
CA MET A 168 -7.07 7.91 -8.10
C MET A 168 -5.61 7.94 -8.52
N ALA A 169 -5.12 9.14 -8.83
CA ALA A 169 -3.73 9.30 -9.28
C ALA A 169 -3.14 10.62 -8.82
N LYS A 170 -1.82 10.61 -8.69
CA LYS A 170 -0.98 11.78 -8.42
C LYS A 170 0.14 11.83 -9.44
N LEU A 171 0.30 12.97 -10.10
CA LEU A 171 1.45 13.20 -10.99
C LEU A 171 2.66 13.64 -10.16
N ILE A 172 3.81 13.13 -10.53
CA ILE A 172 5.10 13.46 -9.91
C ILE A 172 5.91 14.25 -10.93
N ASP A 173 6.23 15.48 -10.59
CA ASP A 173 6.96 16.40 -11.48
C ASP A 173 8.47 16.38 -11.25
#